data_5028daa0fcebbcbba2c1df2bb58aabd4
#
_entry.id   5028daa0fcebbcbba2c1df2bb58aabd4
#
_cell.length_a   1.000
_cell.length_b   1.000
_cell.length_c   1.000
_cell.angle_alpha   90.00
_cell.angle_beta   90.00
_cell.angle_gamma   90.00
#
_symmetry.space_group_name_H-M   'P 1'
#
loop_
_entity.id
_entity.type
_entity.pdbx_description
1 polymer ?
#
loop_
_entity_poly.entity_id
_entity_poly.type
_entity_poly.pdbx_seq_one_letter_code
_entity_poly.pdbx_strand_id
1 'polypeptide(L)'
;MRNVTLRVLVCVLTIAPGIVRAQSPKSATYITDEEIKKVNSLPGVDRQIVSVDIGKLNEAVGIIHRGPTGAPTGGAGAGGAGRGAAAQTEPCGEQTTAPPANSANGIAHDAQTETYVIVSGGGTLVTGGRIVNGRRSAPDSDVTRILNGPSCSGVIAGADVVRKQVKTGDVIIIPAGVPHGWSDIPDHVDYLSVRPDPDRVLPKDYVNPALRK
;
A
#
# COMPACT_ATOMS: atom_id res chain seq x y z
N MET A 1 78.23 4.95 -19.50
CA MET A 1 76.91 4.33 -19.67
C MET A 1 75.97 5.05 -18.75
N ARG A 2 75.03 5.87 -19.32
CA ARG A 2 74.04 6.67 -18.52
C ARG A 2 72.76 5.93 -18.49
N ASN A 3 72.32 5.51 -17.27
CA ASN A 3 71.02 4.87 -17.05
C ASN A 3 69.92 5.95 -17.04
N VAL A 4 69.01 5.88 -17.99
CA VAL A 4 67.82 6.72 -18.06
C VAL A 4 66.69 5.95 -17.37
N THR A 5 66.26 6.39 -16.19
CA THR A 5 65.13 5.81 -15.47
C THR A 5 63.82 6.47 -15.98
N LEU A 6 63.01 5.72 -16.68
CA LEU A 6 61.70 6.15 -17.15
C LEU A 6 60.70 6.09 -15.99
N ARG A 7 60.21 7.25 -15.51
CA ARG A 7 59.13 7.33 -14.52
C ARG A 7 57.78 7.35 -15.24
N VAL A 8 57.03 6.26 -15.10
CA VAL A 8 55.65 6.18 -15.58
C VAL A 8 54.76 6.85 -14.53
N LEU A 9 54.13 7.96 -14.90
CA LEU A 9 53.13 8.64 -14.06
C LEU A 9 51.78 7.98 -14.33
N VAL A 10 51.27 7.20 -13.38
CA VAL A 10 49.90 6.62 -13.44
C VAL A 10 48.92 7.66 -12.91
N CYS A 11 48.19 8.30 -13.77
CA CYS A 11 47.02 9.13 -13.40
C CYS A 11 45.85 8.21 -13.04
N VAL A 12 45.55 8.08 -11.75
CA VAL A 12 44.31 7.44 -11.29
C VAL A 12 43.16 8.44 -11.40
N LEU A 13 42.30 8.24 -12.40
CA LEU A 13 41.07 9.00 -12.58
C LEU A 13 40.07 8.49 -11.53
N THR A 14 39.89 9.21 -10.43
CA THR A 14 38.81 8.95 -9.47
C THR A 14 37.48 9.46 -10.05
N ILE A 15 36.68 8.55 -10.59
CA ILE A 15 35.30 8.85 -10.96
C ILE A 15 34.49 8.95 -9.67
N ALA A 16 34.20 10.16 -9.21
CA ALA A 16 33.23 10.38 -8.15
C ALA A 16 31.86 9.90 -8.61
N PRO A 17 31.13 9.07 -7.82
CA PRO A 17 29.77 8.71 -8.16
C PRO A 17 28.92 9.97 -8.15
N GLY A 18 28.49 10.39 -9.32
CA GLY A 18 27.52 11.48 -9.46
C GLY A 18 26.24 11.09 -8.73
N ILE A 19 25.87 11.84 -7.70
CA ILE A 19 24.56 11.71 -7.05
C ILE A 19 23.54 12.15 -8.10
N VAL A 20 22.89 11.19 -8.76
CA VAL A 20 21.71 11.46 -9.58
C VAL A 20 20.62 11.89 -8.63
N ARG A 21 20.45 13.18 -8.44
CA ARG A 21 19.27 13.72 -7.77
C ARG A 21 18.07 13.43 -8.66
N ALA A 22 17.14 12.63 -8.17
CA ALA A 22 15.84 12.51 -8.78
C ALA A 22 15.24 13.93 -8.91
N GLN A 23 14.90 14.31 -10.13
CA GLN A 23 14.37 15.63 -10.41
C GLN A 23 12.89 15.61 -10.06
N SER A 24 12.48 16.39 -9.04
CA SER A 24 11.06 16.52 -8.67
C SER A 24 10.23 16.94 -9.90
N PRO A 25 8.96 16.52 -9.99
CA PRO A 25 8.06 16.95 -11.05
C PRO A 25 8.03 18.48 -11.18
N LYS A 26 8.03 18.97 -12.41
CA LYS A 26 8.01 20.43 -12.70
C LYS A 26 6.61 21.04 -12.55
N SER A 27 5.58 20.20 -12.44
CA SER A 27 4.18 20.61 -12.33
C SER A 27 3.41 19.67 -11.41
N ALA A 28 2.22 20.07 -10.99
CA ALA A 28 1.31 19.22 -10.24
C ALA A 28 0.85 18.03 -11.09
N THR A 29 0.62 16.89 -10.42
CA THR A 29 -0.11 15.76 -11.00
C THR A 29 -1.59 15.93 -10.68
N TYR A 30 -2.42 15.86 -11.71
CA TYR A 30 -3.87 15.95 -11.58
C TYR A 30 -4.47 14.54 -11.73
N ILE A 31 -5.37 14.19 -10.83
CA ILE A 31 -6.19 12.98 -10.89
C ILE A 31 -7.64 13.47 -10.93
N THR A 32 -8.29 13.31 -12.07
CA THR A 32 -9.66 13.82 -12.25
C THR A 32 -10.69 12.85 -11.71
N ASP A 33 -11.89 13.35 -11.45
CA ASP A 33 -13.03 12.53 -11.03
C ASP A 33 -13.34 11.41 -12.04
N GLU A 34 -13.23 11.71 -13.35
CA GLU A 34 -13.42 10.72 -14.42
C GLU A 34 -12.37 9.60 -14.35
N GLU A 35 -11.13 9.95 -14.06
CA GLU A 35 -10.03 8.97 -13.90
C GLU A 35 -10.25 8.10 -12.67
N ILE A 36 -10.65 8.70 -11.54
CA ILE A 36 -10.99 7.98 -10.31
C ILE A 36 -12.13 6.99 -10.59
N LYS A 37 -13.23 7.43 -11.18
CA LYS A 37 -14.37 6.60 -11.53
C LYS A 37 -14.01 5.49 -12.52
N LYS A 38 -13.19 5.79 -13.51
CA LYS A 38 -12.71 4.81 -14.48
C LYS A 38 -11.90 3.70 -13.81
N VAL A 39 -10.98 4.04 -12.92
CA VAL A 39 -10.20 3.05 -12.17
C VAL A 39 -11.08 2.31 -11.16
N ASN A 40 -12.04 2.99 -10.52
CA ASN A 40 -12.96 2.37 -9.56
C ASN A 40 -13.89 1.32 -10.20
N SER A 41 -14.20 1.45 -11.48
CA SER A 41 -15.01 0.46 -12.21
C SER A 41 -14.27 -0.81 -12.61
N LEU A 42 -12.93 -0.87 -12.43
CA LEU A 42 -12.14 -2.05 -12.74
C LEU A 42 -12.35 -3.17 -11.70
N PRO A 43 -12.14 -4.43 -12.07
CA PRO A 43 -12.16 -5.53 -11.12
C PRO A 43 -11.13 -5.37 -10.00
N GLY A 44 -11.44 -5.95 -8.84
CA GLY A 44 -10.56 -5.91 -7.66
C GLY A 44 -11.08 -5.00 -6.56
N VAL A 45 -10.41 -5.01 -5.42
CA VAL A 45 -10.78 -4.20 -4.24
C VAL A 45 -9.95 -2.92 -4.21
N ASP A 46 -8.63 -3.04 -4.26
CA ASP A 46 -7.67 -1.95 -4.23
C ASP A 46 -7.01 -1.81 -5.61
N ARG A 47 -7.03 -0.61 -6.16
CA ARG A 47 -6.47 -0.32 -7.49
C ARG A 47 -5.67 0.97 -7.43
N GLN A 48 -4.39 0.84 -7.70
CA GLN A 48 -3.51 2.00 -7.81
C GLN A 48 -3.91 2.85 -9.01
N ILE A 49 -4.01 4.16 -8.80
CA ILE A 49 -4.26 5.14 -9.86
C ILE A 49 -2.92 5.64 -10.39
N VAL A 50 -2.12 6.23 -9.52
CA VAL A 50 -0.78 6.76 -9.83
C VAL A 50 0.18 6.53 -8.68
N SER A 51 1.49 6.56 -8.99
CA SER A 51 2.57 6.77 -8.03
C SER A 51 3.58 7.73 -8.64
N VAL A 52 3.84 8.84 -7.99
CA VAL A 52 4.61 9.98 -8.50
C VAL A 52 5.82 10.23 -7.63
N ASP A 53 7.00 10.36 -8.24
CA ASP A 53 8.19 10.82 -7.52
C ASP A 53 8.08 12.32 -7.23
N ILE A 54 7.92 12.68 -5.96
CA ILE A 54 7.86 14.09 -5.52
C ILE A 54 9.19 14.61 -4.95
N GLY A 55 10.29 13.90 -5.24
CA GLY A 55 11.66 14.29 -4.86
C GLY A 55 12.19 13.54 -3.66
N LYS A 56 11.60 13.68 -2.47
CA LYS A 56 12.06 12.98 -1.26
C LYS A 56 11.45 11.59 -1.10
N LEU A 57 10.25 11.38 -1.63
CA LEU A 57 9.50 10.13 -1.57
C LEU A 57 8.65 9.96 -2.84
N ASN A 58 8.08 8.80 -3.02
CA ASN A 58 6.97 8.64 -3.96
C ASN A 58 5.66 8.93 -3.24
N GLU A 59 4.72 9.57 -3.93
CA GLU A 59 3.34 9.75 -3.47
C GLU A 59 2.42 8.91 -4.33
N ALA A 60 1.78 7.92 -3.73
CA ALA A 60 0.89 7.02 -4.44
C ALA A 60 -0.56 7.28 -4.06
N VAL A 61 -1.46 7.19 -5.03
CA VAL A 61 -2.91 7.33 -4.82
C VAL A 61 -3.62 6.15 -5.45
N GLY A 62 -4.39 5.45 -4.65
CA GLY A 62 -5.28 4.35 -5.06
C GLY A 62 -6.74 4.68 -4.80
N ILE A 63 -7.63 3.92 -5.43
CA ILE A 63 -9.06 3.90 -5.12
C ILE A 63 -9.45 2.49 -4.68
N ILE A 64 -10.19 2.41 -3.59
CA ILE A 64 -10.62 1.14 -2.98
C ILE A 64 -12.14 1.12 -2.95
N HIS A 65 -12.70 0.02 -3.48
CA HIS A 65 -14.13 -0.29 -3.40
C HIS A 65 -14.33 -1.54 -2.56
N ARG A 66 -15.21 -1.45 -1.57
CA ARG A 66 -15.65 -2.61 -0.79
C ARG A 66 -17.17 -2.66 -0.78
N GLY A 67 -17.70 -3.81 -1.15
CA GLY A 67 -19.12 -4.12 -1.01
C GLY A 67 -19.51 -4.46 0.43
N PRO A 68 -20.78 -4.82 0.67
CA PRO A 68 -21.30 -5.12 2.01
C PRO A 68 -20.57 -6.29 2.65
N THR A 69 -20.34 -6.18 3.96
CA THR A 69 -19.79 -7.30 4.75
C THR A 69 -20.83 -8.42 4.86
N GLY A 70 -20.35 -9.67 4.74
CA GLY A 70 -21.21 -10.86 4.82
C GLY A 70 -21.89 -11.23 3.50
N ALA A 71 -21.73 -10.43 2.43
CA ALA A 71 -22.16 -10.86 1.11
C ALA A 71 -21.32 -12.07 0.64
N PRO A 72 -21.92 -13.04 -0.09
CA PRO A 72 -21.17 -14.11 -0.72
C PRO A 72 -20.10 -13.49 -1.62
N THR A 73 -18.84 -13.71 -1.28
CA THR A 73 -17.71 -13.16 -2.05
C THR A 73 -17.58 -13.92 -3.36
N GLY A 74 -18.16 -13.37 -4.40
CA GLY A 74 -17.76 -13.69 -5.76
C GLY A 74 -16.36 -13.10 -5.99
N GLY A 75 -15.33 -13.79 -5.49
CA GLY A 75 -13.93 -13.49 -5.74
C GLY A 75 -13.44 -12.15 -5.15
N ALA A 76 -12.74 -12.20 -4.07
CA ALA A 76 -12.04 -11.18 -3.28
C ALA A 76 -12.83 -10.76 -2.02
N GLY A 77 -12.75 -11.62 -1.01
CA GLY A 77 -13.39 -11.44 0.28
C GLY A 77 -12.97 -10.20 1.04
N ALA A 78 -13.89 -9.73 1.85
CA ALA A 78 -13.66 -8.74 2.88
C ALA A 78 -12.40 -9.11 3.70
N GLY A 79 -11.37 -8.27 3.63
CA GLY A 79 -10.18 -8.40 4.46
C GLY A 79 -8.94 -9.02 3.81
N GLY A 80 -8.83 -9.03 2.51
CA GLY A 80 -7.59 -9.46 1.86
C GLY A 80 -7.46 -8.85 0.49
N ALA A 81 -6.34 -8.21 0.24
CA ALA A 81 -5.86 -8.03 -1.11
C ALA A 81 -5.92 -9.39 -1.80
N GLY A 82 -6.45 -9.42 -3.04
CA GLY A 82 -6.81 -10.59 -3.82
C GLY A 82 -5.92 -11.81 -3.55
N ARG A 83 -6.51 -12.88 -3.00
CA ARG A 83 -5.85 -14.17 -2.93
C ARG A 83 -5.89 -14.80 -4.33
N GLY A 84 -4.89 -14.46 -5.20
CA GLY A 84 -4.37 -15.45 -6.13
C GLY A 84 -3.85 -16.61 -5.28
N ALA A 85 -3.94 -17.86 -5.77
CA ALA A 85 -3.50 -19.06 -5.05
C ALA A 85 -2.11 -18.80 -4.45
N ALA A 86 -2.09 -18.52 -3.15
CA ALA A 86 -0.89 -18.08 -2.49
C ALA A 86 0.07 -19.26 -2.38
N ALA A 87 1.25 -19.13 -2.96
CA ALA A 87 2.44 -19.74 -2.39
C ALA A 87 2.36 -19.55 -0.87
N GLN A 88 2.66 -20.58 -0.07
CA GLN A 88 2.56 -20.50 1.39
C GLN A 88 3.45 -19.37 1.88
N THR A 89 2.82 -18.24 2.20
CA THR A 89 3.53 -17.05 2.66
C THR A 89 3.89 -17.23 4.13
N GLU A 90 4.99 -16.60 4.55
CA GLU A 90 5.50 -16.74 5.92
C GLU A 90 4.47 -16.26 6.95
N PRO A 91 4.35 -16.92 8.12
CA PRO A 91 3.58 -16.42 9.23
C PRO A 91 4.08 -15.04 9.67
N CYS A 92 3.16 -14.18 10.08
CA CYS A 92 3.47 -12.88 10.68
C CYS A 92 2.46 -12.53 11.77
N GLY A 93 2.82 -11.57 12.61
CA GLY A 93 2.02 -11.24 13.78
C GLY A 93 2.10 -12.33 14.87
N GLU A 94 1.24 -12.21 15.87
CA GLU A 94 1.15 -13.20 16.95
C GLU A 94 0.48 -14.48 16.46
N GLN A 95 1.03 -15.64 16.83
CA GLN A 95 0.45 -16.93 16.48
C GLN A 95 -0.27 -17.52 17.72
N THR A 96 -1.53 -17.91 17.57
CA THR A 96 -2.33 -18.50 18.65
C THR A 96 -3.28 -19.56 18.08
N THR A 97 -3.62 -20.54 18.93
CA THR A 97 -4.61 -21.59 18.62
C THR A 97 -6.05 -21.12 18.82
N ALA A 98 -6.26 -20.05 19.57
CA ALA A 98 -7.57 -19.52 19.90
C ALA A 98 -7.65 -18.02 19.60
N PRO A 99 -7.87 -17.62 18.33
CA PRO A 99 -8.06 -16.21 18.01
C PRO A 99 -9.31 -15.67 18.72
N PRO A 100 -9.29 -14.40 19.16
CA PRO A 100 -10.41 -13.81 19.88
C PRO A 100 -11.70 -13.83 19.05
N ALA A 101 -12.83 -14.09 19.72
CA ALA A 101 -14.14 -13.96 19.09
C ALA A 101 -14.44 -12.49 18.70
N ASN A 102 -15.30 -12.28 17.71
CA ASN A 102 -15.72 -10.96 17.21
C ASN A 102 -14.58 -10.08 16.68
N SER A 103 -13.54 -10.70 16.15
CA SER A 103 -12.42 -10.02 15.53
C SER A 103 -12.75 -9.63 14.10
N ALA A 104 -12.15 -8.58 13.60
CA ALA A 104 -12.17 -8.24 12.18
C ALA A 104 -10.90 -8.78 11.48
N ASN A 105 -11.02 -9.15 10.22
CA ASN A 105 -9.84 -9.36 9.39
C ASN A 105 -9.25 -8.00 8.99
N GLY A 106 -7.94 -7.93 8.92
CA GLY A 106 -7.25 -6.70 8.53
C GLY A 106 -5.85 -6.95 8.02
N ILE A 107 -5.17 -5.84 7.78
CA ILE A 107 -3.81 -5.78 7.27
C ILE A 107 -3.03 -4.73 8.04
N ALA A 108 -1.73 -4.90 8.13
CA ALA A 108 -0.78 -3.89 8.57
C ALA A 108 0.33 -3.79 7.53
N HIS A 109 0.66 -2.58 7.10
CA HIS A 109 1.73 -2.32 6.13
C HIS A 109 3.02 -2.00 6.87
N ASP A 110 4.14 -2.60 6.47
CA ASP A 110 5.40 -2.47 7.21
C ASP A 110 5.94 -1.03 7.17
N ALA A 111 5.85 -0.36 6.04
CA ALA A 111 6.42 0.97 5.82
C ALA A 111 5.42 2.03 5.33
N GLN A 112 4.26 1.61 4.82
CA GLN A 112 3.29 2.53 4.22
C GLN A 112 2.33 3.09 5.26
N THR A 113 2.30 4.42 5.37
CA THR A 113 1.18 5.15 5.96
C THR A 113 0.08 5.28 4.93
N GLU A 114 -1.17 5.16 5.34
CA GLU A 114 -2.31 5.39 4.46
C GLU A 114 -3.18 6.54 4.99
N THR A 115 -3.58 7.43 4.11
CA THR A 115 -4.65 8.39 4.41
C THR A 115 -5.87 8.03 3.58
N TYR A 116 -6.93 7.59 4.26
CA TYR A 116 -8.22 7.34 3.64
C TYR A 116 -9.03 8.63 3.55
N VAL A 117 -9.58 8.89 2.38
CA VAL A 117 -10.59 9.93 2.13
C VAL A 117 -11.83 9.24 1.63
N ILE A 118 -12.87 9.16 2.47
CA ILE A 118 -14.11 8.46 2.13
C ILE A 118 -14.88 9.29 1.10
N VAL A 119 -15.04 8.75 -0.10
CA VAL A 119 -15.70 9.45 -1.22
C VAL A 119 -17.14 9.01 -1.45
N SER A 120 -17.51 7.78 -1.01
CA SER A 120 -18.87 7.26 -1.13
C SER A 120 -19.13 6.19 -0.06
N GLY A 121 -20.39 6.07 0.39
CA GLY A 121 -20.79 5.06 1.35
C GLY A 121 -20.19 5.22 2.74
N GLY A 122 -19.95 4.09 3.42
CA GLY A 122 -19.37 4.06 4.76
C GLY A 122 -19.50 2.70 5.43
N GLY A 123 -19.01 2.61 6.67
CA GLY A 123 -19.03 1.39 7.47
C GLY A 123 -18.23 1.53 8.75
N THR A 124 -18.04 0.42 9.47
CA THR A 124 -17.21 0.37 10.69
C THR A 124 -15.77 0.04 10.32
N LEU A 125 -14.89 1.05 10.39
CA LEU A 125 -13.45 0.87 10.31
C LEU A 125 -12.92 0.37 11.66
N VAL A 126 -12.07 -0.65 11.62
CA VAL A 126 -11.39 -1.24 12.77
C VAL A 126 -9.90 -0.94 12.65
N THR A 127 -9.30 -0.31 13.65
CA THR A 127 -7.87 0.05 13.65
C THR A 127 -7.23 -0.26 15.00
N GLY A 128 -5.89 -0.34 15.02
CA GLY A 128 -5.13 -0.60 16.25
C GLY A 128 -5.02 -2.09 16.60
N GLY A 129 -4.60 -2.38 17.81
CA GLY A 129 -4.31 -3.74 18.22
C GLY A 129 -3.10 -4.34 17.51
N ARG A 130 -3.15 -5.65 17.29
CA ARG A 130 -2.11 -6.42 16.61
C ARG A 130 -2.72 -7.42 15.64
N ILE A 131 -1.93 -7.84 14.66
CA ILE A 131 -2.31 -8.95 13.78
C ILE A 131 -2.06 -10.28 14.50
N VAL A 132 -3.06 -11.15 14.46
CA VAL A 132 -3.02 -12.52 15.00
C VAL A 132 -3.23 -13.50 13.85
N ASN A 133 -2.45 -14.61 13.86
CA ASN A 133 -2.47 -15.66 12.84
C ASN A 133 -2.31 -15.09 11.41
N GLY A 134 -1.49 -14.07 11.28
CA GLY A 134 -1.26 -13.38 10.02
C GLY A 134 -0.38 -14.16 9.05
N ARG A 135 -0.46 -13.73 7.80
CA ARG A 135 0.41 -14.16 6.70
C ARG A 135 0.98 -12.96 5.98
N ARG A 136 2.26 -13.03 5.63
CA ARG A 136 2.94 -12.01 4.82
C ARG A 136 2.35 -11.96 3.42
N SER A 137 2.29 -10.79 2.84
CA SER A 137 2.06 -10.65 1.40
C SER A 137 3.22 -11.28 0.63
N ALA A 138 2.92 -12.03 -0.45
CA ALA A 138 3.97 -12.61 -1.28
C ALA A 138 4.82 -11.50 -1.92
N PRO A 139 6.15 -11.64 -2.01
CA PRO A 139 7.03 -10.61 -2.56
C PRO A 139 6.70 -10.20 -3.99
N ASP A 140 6.13 -11.11 -4.78
CA ASP A 140 5.75 -10.93 -6.18
C ASP A 140 4.28 -10.51 -6.37
N SER A 141 3.50 -10.39 -5.28
CA SER A 141 2.10 -9.98 -5.35
C SER A 141 1.94 -8.49 -5.66
N ASP A 142 0.80 -8.13 -6.24
CA ASP A 142 0.44 -6.74 -6.49
C ASP A 142 0.37 -5.92 -5.18
N VAL A 143 -0.05 -6.54 -4.07
CA VAL A 143 -0.02 -5.91 -2.75
C VAL A 143 1.37 -5.39 -2.43
N THR A 144 2.39 -6.25 -2.57
CA THR A 144 3.77 -5.88 -2.24
C THR A 144 4.38 -4.93 -3.26
N ARG A 145 4.13 -5.16 -4.56
CA ARG A 145 4.87 -4.48 -5.63
C ARG A 145 4.24 -3.18 -6.12
N ILE A 146 2.92 -3.03 -5.98
CA ILE A 146 2.17 -1.95 -6.63
C ILE A 146 1.31 -1.16 -5.64
N LEU A 147 0.73 -1.82 -4.63
CA LEU A 147 -0.30 -1.21 -3.79
C LEU A 147 0.25 -0.65 -2.47
N ASN A 148 0.79 -1.52 -1.61
CA ASN A 148 1.03 -1.19 -0.20
C ASN A 148 2.41 -1.57 0.32
N GLY A 149 3.27 -2.19 -0.52
CA GLY A 149 4.53 -2.75 -0.04
C GLY A 149 4.33 -4.01 0.83
N PRO A 150 5.41 -4.49 1.47
CA PRO A 150 5.36 -5.64 2.36
C PRO A 150 4.34 -5.44 3.48
N SER A 151 3.48 -6.44 3.71
CA SER A 151 2.34 -6.34 4.61
C SER A 151 2.06 -7.66 5.33
N CYS A 152 1.37 -7.58 6.46
CA CYS A 152 0.89 -8.70 7.24
C CYS A 152 -0.63 -8.67 7.32
N SER A 153 -1.32 -9.69 6.81
CA SER A 153 -2.79 -9.80 6.84
C SER A 153 -3.22 -10.91 7.78
N GLY A 154 -4.19 -10.65 8.64
CA GLY A 154 -4.69 -11.62 9.61
C GLY A 154 -5.87 -11.06 10.41
N VAL A 155 -6.05 -11.57 11.61
CA VAL A 155 -7.10 -11.14 12.53
C VAL A 155 -6.60 -9.99 13.39
N ILE A 156 -7.37 -8.90 13.49
CA ILE A 156 -7.07 -7.77 14.37
C ILE A 156 -7.57 -8.10 15.79
N ALA A 157 -6.68 -8.06 16.76
CA ALA A 157 -6.97 -8.34 18.17
C ALA A 157 -6.19 -7.41 19.11
N GLY A 158 -6.72 -7.21 20.32
CA GLY A 158 -6.10 -6.40 21.38
C GLY A 158 -7.11 -5.55 22.13
N ALA A 159 -6.70 -5.06 23.29
CA ALA A 159 -7.53 -4.18 24.11
C ALA A 159 -7.61 -2.74 23.58
N ASP A 160 -6.65 -2.38 22.73
CA ASP A 160 -6.49 -1.07 22.08
C ASP A 160 -7.10 -1.00 20.67
N VAL A 161 -7.91 -2.01 20.31
CA VAL A 161 -8.66 -2.00 19.05
C VAL A 161 -9.76 -0.95 19.09
N VAL A 162 -9.72 -0.04 18.13
CA VAL A 162 -10.72 1.01 17.93
C VAL A 162 -11.67 0.60 16.80
N ARG A 163 -12.98 0.72 17.05
CA ARG A 163 -14.04 0.55 16.04
C ARG A 163 -14.79 1.85 15.88
N LYS A 164 -14.80 2.40 14.67
CA LYS A 164 -15.42 3.69 14.41
C LYS A 164 -16.26 3.66 13.14
N GLN A 165 -17.49 4.12 13.26
CA GLN A 165 -18.32 4.39 12.08
C GLN A 165 -17.70 5.56 11.30
N VAL A 166 -17.50 5.35 10.01
CA VAL A 166 -17.01 6.37 9.08
C VAL A 166 -17.95 6.47 7.88
N LYS A 167 -17.99 7.63 7.25
CA LYS A 167 -18.89 7.96 6.15
C LYS A 167 -18.22 8.91 5.17
N THR A 168 -18.87 9.13 4.05
CA THR A 168 -18.45 10.12 3.04
C THR A 168 -18.05 11.46 3.68
N GLY A 169 -16.87 11.96 3.30
CA GLY A 169 -16.25 13.17 3.81
C GLY A 169 -15.29 12.96 4.98
N ASP A 170 -15.30 11.79 5.63
CA ASP A 170 -14.34 11.50 6.69
C ASP A 170 -12.94 11.25 6.12
N VAL A 171 -11.93 11.68 6.89
CA VAL A 171 -10.51 11.45 6.59
C VAL A 171 -9.87 10.70 7.75
N ILE A 172 -9.14 9.63 7.45
CA ILE A 172 -8.49 8.77 8.43
C ILE A 172 -7.01 8.60 8.07
N ILE A 173 -6.12 8.90 9.00
CA ILE A 173 -4.67 8.67 8.83
C ILE A 173 -4.32 7.41 9.60
N ILE A 174 -3.76 6.43 8.91
CA ILE A 174 -3.35 5.13 9.45
C ILE A 174 -1.83 5.02 9.32
N PRO A 175 -1.08 5.18 10.41
CA PRO A 175 0.38 5.07 10.37
C PRO A 175 0.84 3.67 9.94
N ALA A 176 2.04 3.59 9.37
CA ALA A 176 2.70 2.32 9.09
C ALA A 176 2.71 1.42 10.34
N GLY A 177 2.53 0.12 10.15
CA GLY A 177 2.46 -0.88 11.20
C GLY A 177 1.13 -0.95 11.95
N VAL A 178 0.22 0.00 11.79
CA VAL A 178 -1.09 -0.04 12.46
C VAL A 178 -2.04 -0.99 11.73
N PRO A 179 -2.52 -2.06 12.40
CA PRO A 179 -3.54 -2.93 11.83
C PRO A 179 -4.82 -2.18 11.51
N HIS A 180 -5.43 -2.47 10.38
CA HIS A 180 -6.71 -1.88 9.99
C HIS A 180 -7.53 -2.80 9.10
N GLY A 181 -8.85 -2.64 9.15
CA GLY A 181 -9.80 -3.45 8.40
C GLY A 181 -11.22 -2.97 8.59
N TRP A 182 -12.18 -3.69 8.03
CA TRP A 182 -13.60 -3.34 8.11
C TRP A 182 -14.39 -4.47 8.74
N SER A 183 -15.33 -4.15 9.63
CA SER A 183 -16.18 -5.14 10.29
C SER A 183 -17.66 -5.07 9.90
N ASP A 184 -18.12 -3.93 9.42
CA ASP A 184 -19.51 -3.69 9.11
C ASP A 184 -19.62 -2.63 8.01
N ILE A 185 -19.95 -3.07 6.81
CA ILE A 185 -20.25 -2.24 5.64
C ILE A 185 -21.68 -2.61 5.23
N PRO A 186 -22.68 -1.73 5.44
CA PRO A 186 -24.08 -2.09 5.15
C PRO A 186 -24.37 -2.18 3.66
N ASP A 187 -23.73 -1.38 2.83
CA ASP A 187 -23.90 -1.36 1.38
C ASP A 187 -22.55 -1.36 0.67
N HIS A 188 -21.85 -0.25 0.68
CA HIS A 188 -20.50 -0.14 0.14
C HIS A 188 -19.71 0.95 0.85
N VAL A 189 -18.40 0.94 0.63
CA VAL A 189 -17.52 2.08 0.91
C VAL A 189 -16.50 2.23 -0.20
N ASP A 190 -16.41 3.45 -0.75
CA ASP A 190 -15.34 3.87 -1.66
C ASP A 190 -14.46 4.90 -0.98
N TYR A 191 -13.16 4.74 -1.08
CA TYR A 191 -12.22 5.70 -0.53
C TYR A 191 -10.93 5.79 -1.34
N LEU A 192 -10.42 7.01 -1.47
CA LEU A 192 -9.05 7.21 -1.90
C LEU A 192 -8.12 6.77 -0.78
N SER A 193 -7.05 6.09 -1.13
CA SER A 193 -5.92 5.81 -0.25
C SER A 193 -4.70 6.55 -0.77
N VAL A 194 -4.28 7.57 0.00
CA VAL A 194 -3.08 8.36 -0.27
C VAL A 194 -1.94 7.75 0.55
N ARG A 195 -0.84 7.41 -0.11
CA ARG A 195 0.25 6.57 0.41
C ARG A 195 1.60 7.24 0.19
N PRO A 196 2.09 8.04 1.15
CA PRO A 196 3.47 8.49 1.12
C PRO A 196 4.41 7.27 1.24
N ASP A 197 5.33 7.14 0.31
CA ASP A 197 6.26 6.01 0.17
C ASP A 197 7.72 6.49 0.32
N PRO A 198 8.20 6.68 1.57
CA PRO A 198 9.53 7.20 1.85
C PRO A 198 10.63 6.21 1.45
N ASP A 199 10.36 4.93 1.50
CA ASP A 199 11.29 3.86 1.16
C ASP A 199 11.29 3.51 -0.33
N ARG A 200 10.42 4.15 -1.11
CA ARG A 200 10.27 3.97 -2.56
C ARG A 200 10.08 2.51 -2.97
N VAL A 201 9.28 1.77 -2.20
CA VAL A 201 8.95 0.37 -2.50
C VAL A 201 7.95 0.25 -3.65
N LEU A 202 7.14 1.30 -3.87
CA LEU A 202 6.19 1.35 -4.98
C LEU A 202 6.86 1.89 -6.25
N PRO A 203 6.44 1.46 -7.44
CA PRO A 203 6.99 1.94 -8.68
C PRO A 203 6.82 3.45 -8.82
N LYS A 204 7.91 4.18 -9.04
CA LYS A 204 7.82 5.58 -9.43
C LYS A 204 7.18 5.70 -10.81
N ASP A 205 6.51 6.82 -11.06
CA ASP A 205 5.89 7.11 -12.35
C ASP A 205 4.85 6.05 -12.81
N TYR A 206 4.27 5.31 -11.85
CA TYR A 206 3.18 4.40 -12.15
C TYR A 206 1.93 5.18 -12.57
N VAL A 207 1.31 4.76 -13.65
CA VAL A 207 -0.03 5.18 -14.07
C VAL A 207 -0.83 3.94 -14.37
N ASN A 208 -2.05 3.85 -13.83
CA ASN A 208 -2.93 2.72 -14.07
C ASN A 208 -3.06 2.46 -15.59
N PRO A 209 -2.89 1.22 -16.04
CA PRO A 209 -2.97 0.90 -17.47
C PRO A 209 -4.26 1.36 -18.15
N ALA A 210 -5.38 1.40 -17.43
CA ALA A 210 -6.66 1.88 -17.97
C ALA A 210 -6.64 3.39 -18.28
N LEU A 211 -5.73 4.17 -17.70
CA LEU A 211 -5.60 5.61 -17.93
C LEU A 211 -4.60 5.96 -19.05
N ARG A 212 -3.79 4.99 -19.48
CA ARG A 212 -2.85 5.20 -20.56
C ARG A 212 -3.61 5.37 -21.88
N LYS A 213 -3.24 6.40 -22.64
CA LYS A 213 -3.76 6.66 -23.99
C LYS A 213 -2.98 5.87 -25.02
#